data_6e4ebf34a14b1c263919e3273a963742
#
_entry.id   6e4ebf34a14b1c263919e3273a963742
#
_cell.length_a   1.000
_cell.length_b   1.000
_cell.length_c   1.000
_cell.angle_alpha   90.00
_cell.angle_beta   90.00
_cell.angle_gamma   90.00
#
_symmetry.space_group_name_H-M   'P 1'
#
loop_
_entity.id
_entity.type
_entity.pdbx_description
1 polymer ?
#
loop_
_entity_poly.entity_id
_entity_poly.type
_entity_poly.pdbx_seq_one_letter_code
_entity_poly.pdbx_strand_id
1 'polypeptide(L)'
;LSCTNQFFTKHNNVVTCHAKFYSKKFNYHLETTGRAICAEDDKYDYEKGKRLARCRAEMYAFAQFRGWLDHCYIPKLLDFVDATMDIRDNMNKYTEHQKEYIKSF
;
A
#
# COMPACT_ATOMS: atom_id res chain seq x y z
N LEU A 1 -2.42 6.98 1.80
CA LEU A 1 -3.04 6.07 2.77
C LEU A 1 -3.56 6.87 3.95
N SER A 2 -4.85 6.81 4.18
CA SER A 2 -5.51 7.58 5.25
C SER A 2 -6.15 6.63 6.25
N CYS A 3 -6.09 7.01 7.54
CA CYS A 3 -6.81 6.29 8.58
C CYS A 3 -8.31 6.68 8.50
N THR A 4 -9.17 5.71 8.25
CA THR A 4 -10.60 5.93 8.12
C THR A 4 -11.35 5.66 9.41
N ASN A 5 -10.80 4.84 10.29
CA ASN A 5 -11.38 4.54 11.58
C ASN A 5 -10.30 4.02 12.51
N GLN A 6 -10.42 4.37 13.79
CA GLN A 6 -9.56 3.79 14.81
C GLN A 6 -10.31 3.75 16.14
N PHE A 7 -10.05 2.73 16.94
CA PHE A 7 -10.53 2.65 18.31
C PHE A 7 -9.51 1.91 19.16
N PHE A 8 -9.61 2.11 20.47
CA PHE A 8 -8.68 1.56 21.44
C PHE A 8 -9.40 0.59 22.37
N THR A 9 -8.73 -0.50 22.69
CA THR A 9 -9.16 -1.42 23.73
C THR A 9 -8.05 -1.52 24.77
N LYS A 10 -8.46 -1.73 26.02
CA LYS A 10 -7.50 -1.93 27.11
C LYS A 10 -7.89 -3.21 27.85
N HIS A 11 -6.91 -4.11 27.96
CA HIS A 11 -7.07 -5.33 28.74
C HIS A 11 -5.85 -5.49 29.64
N ASN A 12 -6.09 -5.53 30.94
CA ASN A 12 -5.02 -5.39 31.94
C ASN A 12 -4.25 -4.10 31.69
N ASN A 13 -2.95 -4.15 31.48
CA ASN A 13 -2.12 -3.00 31.17
C ASN A 13 -1.70 -2.91 29.72
N VAL A 14 -2.39 -3.67 28.83
CA VAL A 14 -2.12 -3.63 27.39
C VAL A 14 -3.17 -2.78 26.70
N VAL A 15 -2.72 -1.74 26.00
CA VAL A 15 -3.56 -0.91 25.16
C VAL A 15 -3.36 -1.36 23.73
N THR A 16 -4.47 -1.62 23.03
CA THR A 16 -4.45 -2.04 21.63
C THR A 16 -5.17 -0.97 20.80
N CYS A 17 -4.52 -0.50 19.76
CA CYS A 17 -5.13 0.35 18.75
C CYS A 17 -5.57 -0.52 17.58
N HIS A 18 -6.85 -0.46 17.24
CA HIS A 18 -7.41 -1.10 16.06
C HIS A 18 -7.65 -0.02 15.02
N ALA A 19 -7.00 -0.12 13.87
CA ALA A 19 -7.04 0.94 12.88
C ALA A 19 -7.36 0.38 11.49
N LYS A 20 -8.19 1.13 10.75
CA LYS A 20 -8.54 0.84 9.37
C LYS A 20 -7.98 1.94 8.49
N PHE A 21 -7.41 1.55 7.37
CA PHE A 21 -6.77 2.47 6.42
C PHE A 21 -7.31 2.24 5.02
N TYR A 22 -7.27 3.29 4.23
CA TYR A 22 -7.75 3.26 2.85
C TYR A 22 -6.89 4.15 1.97
N SER A 23 -6.54 3.65 0.80
CA SER A 23 -5.94 4.43 -0.28
C SER A 23 -6.95 4.59 -1.41
N LYS A 24 -7.44 5.81 -1.61
CA LYS A 24 -8.38 6.11 -2.70
C LYS A 24 -7.76 5.88 -4.06
N LYS A 25 -6.49 6.25 -4.22
CA LYS A 25 -5.78 6.15 -5.49
C LYS A 25 -5.65 4.71 -5.97
N PHE A 26 -5.43 3.76 -5.06
CA PHE A 26 -5.24 2.35 -5.40
C PHE A 26 -6.43 1.47 -5.04
N ASN A 27 -7.48 2.06 -4.47
CA ASN A 27 -8.64 1.34 -3.95
C ASN A 27 -8.21 0.17 -3.04
N TYR A 28 -7.30 0.47 -2.11
CA TYR A 28 -6.70 -0.52 -1.23
C TYR A 28 -7.14 -0.28 0.21
N HIS A 29 -7.67 -1.33 0.84
CA HIS A 29 -8.13 -1.31 2.23
C HIS A 29 -7.28 -2.24 3.06
N LEU A 30 -6.95 -1.83 4.28
CA LEU A 30 -6.25 -2.70 5.22
C LEU A 30 -6.62 -2.36 6.65
N GLU A 31 -6.43 -3.33 7.53
CA GLU A 31 -6.62 -3.17 8.97
C GLU A 31 -5.36 -3.61 9.67
N THR A 32 -4.96 -2.85 10.69
CA THR A 32 -3.81 -3.19 11.52
C THR A 32 -4.11 -2.98 12.98
N THR A 33 -3.33 -3.61 13.83
CA THR A 33 -3.36 -3.41 15.27
C THR A 33 -1.97 -3.07 15.77
N GLY A 34 -1.92 -2.16 16.72
CA GLY A 34 -0.69 -1.83 17.45
C GLY A 34 -0.96 -1.96 18.93
N ARG A 35 0.04 -2.41 19.69
CA ARG A 35 -0.09 -2.64 21.13
C ARG A 35 0.99 -1.91 21.89
N ALA A 36 0.64 -1.49 23.11
CA ALA A 36 1.56 -0.91 24.05
C ALA A 36 1.22 -1.37 25.47
N ILE A 37 2.24 -1.57 26.28
CA ILE A 37 2.07 -1.94 27.69
C ILE A 37 2.19 -0.67 28.51
N CYS A 38 1.21 -0.42 29.40
CA CYS A 38 1.16 0.76 30.26
C CYS A 38 1.30 0.36 31.73
N ALA A 39 1.78 1.26 32.57
CA ALA A 39 1.74 1.07 34.03
C ALA A 39 0.28 1.10 34.50
N GLU A 40 -0.05 0.27 35.48
CA GLU A 40 -1.45 -0.01 35.87
C GLU A 40 -2.23 1.22 36.39
N ASP A 41 -1.61 2.17 37.04
CA ASP A 41 -2.32 3.22 37.77
C ASP A 41 -2.03 4.64 37.31
N ASP A 42 -1.44 4.81 36.13
CA ASP A 42 -1.04 6.13 35.65
C ASP A 42 -1.81 6.52 34.39
N LYS A 43 -2.69 7.52 34.52
CA LYS A 43 -3.41 8.08 33.36
C LYS A 43 -2.49 8.64 32.29
N TYR A 44 -1.36 9.19 32.70
CA TYR A 44 -0.36 9.74 31.81
C TYR A 44 0.26 8.64 30.95
N ASP A 45 0.57 7.50 31.55
CA ASP A 45 1.08 6.34 30.84
C ASP A 45 0.02 5.76 29.89
N TYR A 46 -1.25 5.83 30.23
CA TYR A 46 -2.33 5.38 29.37
C TYR A 46 -2.41 6.20 28.07
N GLU A 47 -2.31 7.53 28.19
CA GLU A 47 -2.30 8.39 26.99
C GLU A 47 -1.05 8.17 26.13
N LYS A 48 0.10 8.00 26.76
CA LYS A 48 1.33 7.61 26.06
C LYS A 48 1.18 6.24 25.39
N GLY A 49 0.58 5.29 26.09
CA GLY A 49 0.32 3.95 25.57
C GLY A 49 -0.57 3.98 24.34
N LYS A 50 -1.63 4.78 24.35
CA LYS A 50 -2.51 4.97 23.18
C LYS A 50 -1.73 5.54 22.01
N ARG A 51 -0.92 6.57 22.23
CA ARG A 51 -0.11 7.17 21.18
C ARG A 51 0.88 6.16 20.58
N LEU A 52 1.55 5.39 21.44
CA LEU A 52 2.50 4.36 21.00
C LEU A 52 1.79 3.25 20.23
N ALA A 53 0.64 2.78 20.72
CA ALA A 53 -0.16 1.78 20.06
C ALA A 53 -0.61 2.25 18.67
N ARG A 54 -1.05 3.51 18.56
CA ARG A 54 -1.44 4.11 17.28
C ARG A 54 -0.26 4.19 16.32
N CYS A 55 0.90 4.66 16.79
CA CYS A 55 2.10 4.73 15.97
C CYS A 55 2.50 3.36 15.43
N ARG A 56 2.42 2.33 16.25
CA ARG A 56 2.72 0.96 15.82
C ARG A 56 1.72 0.46 14.78
N ALA A 57 0.43 0.74 14.96
CA ALA A 57 -0.60 0.39 13.99
C ALA A 57 -0.34 1.08 12.64
N GLU A 58 0.01 2.37 12.66
CA GLU A 58 0.35 3.12 11.45
C GLU A 58 1.59 2.57 10.76
N MET A 59 2.64 2.26 11.51
CA MET A 59 3.87 1.68 10.95
C MET A 59 3.60 0.34 10.26
N TYR A 60 2.79 -0.51 10.88
CA TYR A 60 2.41 -1.79 10.30
C TYR A 60 1.58 -1.60 9.03
N ALA A 61 0.67 -0.61 9.04
CA ALA A 61 -0.13 -0.29 7.87
C ALA A 61 0.73 0.17 6.69
N PHE A 62 1.66 1.08 6.94
CA PHE A 62 2.57 1.57 5.90
C PHE A 62 3.47 0.46 5.36
N ALA A 63 4.00 -0.39 6.25
CA ALA A 63 4.82 -1.52 5.84
C ALA A 63 4.05 -2.51 4.97
N GLN A 64 2.81 -2.83 5.34
CA GLN A 64 1.95 -3.73 4.60
C GLN A 64 1.56 -3.15 3.24
N PHE A 65 1.20 -1.88 3.19
CA PHE A 65 0.86 -1.19 1.94
C PHE A 65 2.06 -1.12 1.00
N ARG A 66 3.24 -0.78 1.53
CA ARG A 66 4.48 -0.77 0.77
C ARG A 66 4.80 -2.15 0.20
N GLY A 67 4.66 -3.20 1.01
CA GLY A 67 4.85 -4.57 0.55
C GLY A 67 3.91 -4.94 -0.60
N TRP A 68 2.66 -4.55 -0.50
CA TRP A 68 1.69 -4.77 -1.57
C TRP A 68 2.07 -4.02 -2.85
N LEU A 69 2.52 -2.76 -2.73
CA LEU A 69 2.99 -2.00 -3.89
C LEU A 69 4.20 -2.67 -4.54
N ASP A 70 5.19 -3.07 -3.74
CA ASP A 70 6.45 -3.62 -4.25
C ASP A 70 6.29 -5.02 -4.86
N HIS A 71 5.44 -5.86 -4.25
CA HIS A 71 5.35 -7.28 -4.63
C HIS A 71 4.14 -7.63 -5.48
N CYS A 72 3.12 -6.79 -5.51
CA CYS A 72 1.89 -7.06 -6.26
C CYS A 72 1.59 -6.02 -7.32
N TYR A 73 1.55 -4.75 -6.95
CA TYR A 73 1.10 -3.70 -7.86
C TYR A 73 2.15 -3.32 -8.89
N ILE A 74 3.38 -3.01 -8.45
CA ILE A 74 4.45 -2.58 -9.35
C ILE A 74 4.83 -3.67 -10.36
N PRO A 75 4.99 -4.96 -9.99
CA PRO A 75 5.26 -5.99 -10.98
C PRO A 75 4.18 -6.11 -12.04
N LYS A 76 2.90 -6.03 -11.69
CA LYS A 76 1.80 -6.05 -12.67
C LYS A 76 1.84 -4.86 -13.60
N LEU A 77 2.17 -3.69 -13.08
CA LEU A 77 2.30 -2.48 -13.86
C LEU A 77 3.46 -2.59 -14.85
N LEU A 78 4.59 -3.12 -14.44
CA LEU A 78 5.76 -3.34 -15.31
C LEU A 78 5.43 -4.35 -16.42
N ASP A 79 4.76 -5.44 -16.10
CA ASP A 79 4.32 -6.42 -17.12
C ASP A 79 3.42 -5.77 -18.16
N PHE A 80 2.51 -4.91 -17.75
CA PHE A 80 1.62 -4.18 -18.65
C PHE A 80 2.40 -3.21 -19.54
N VAL A 81 3.38 -2.50 -18.98
CA VAL A 81 4.25 -1.59 -19.75
C VAL A 81 5.05 -2.37 -20.79
N ASP A 82 5.66 -3.49 -20.41
CA ASP A 82 6.44 -4.34 -21.31
C ASP A 82 5.58 -4.85 -22.46
N ALA A 83 4.38 -5.34 -22.19
CA ALA A 83 3.45 -5.80 -23.22
C ALA A 83 3.05 -4.66 -24.17
N THR A 84 2.84 -3.47 -23.62
CA THR A 84 2.50 -2.28 -24.42
C THR A 84 3.66 -1.89 -25.35
N MET A 85 4.89 -1.94 -24.86
CA MET A 85 6.09 -1.63 -25.64
C MET A 85 6.28 -2.66 -26.77
N ASP A 86 6.06 -3.95 -26.49
CA ASP A 86 6.16 -5.00 -27.50
C ASP A 86 5.15 -4.79 -28.64
N ILE A 87 3.91 -4.46 -28.31
CA ILE A 87 2.89 -4.16 -29.30
C ILE A 87 3.30 -2.96 -30.17
N ARG A 88 3.80 -1.91 -29.54
CA ARG A 88 4.28 -0.71 -30.25
C ARG A 88 5.43 -1.04 -31.19
N ASP A 89 6.40 -1.82 -30.75
CA ASP A 89 7.56 -2.20 -31.55
C ASP A 89 7.16 -3.05 -32.74
N ASN A 90 6.21 -3.97 -32.58
CA ASN A 90 5.67 -4.77 -33.66
C ASN A 90 4.92 -3.90 -34.69
N MET A 91 4.18 -2.90 -34.27
CA MET A 91 3.52 -1.95 -35.13
C MET A 91 4.52 -1.14 -35.95
N ASN A 92 5.63 -0.71 -35.34
CA ASN A 92 6.67 0.02 -36.02
C ASN A 92 7.33 -0.83 -37.11
N LYS A 93 7.62 -2.09 -36.83
CA LYS A 93 8.17 -3.04 -37.82
C LYS A 93 7.22 -3.23 -38.99
N TYR A 94 5.93 -3.41 -38.71
CA TYR A 94 4.91 -3.56 -39.74
C TYR A 94 4.85 -2.31 -40.63
N THR A 95 4.88 -1.12 -40.00
CA THR A 95 4.86 0.14 -40.73
C THR A 95 6.06 0.27 -41.68
N GLU A 96 7.27 -0.11 -41.23
CA GLU A 96 8.48 -0.08 -42.06
C GLU A 96 8.36 -1.02 -43.27
N HIS A 97 7.84 -2.23 -43.05
CA HIS A 97 7.57 -3.16 -44.18
C HIS A 97 6.60 -2.57 -45.19
N GLN A 98 5.56 -1.91 -44.74
CA GLN A 98 4.59 -1.26 -45.64
C GLN A 98 5.24 -0.12 -46.43
N LYS A 99 6.10 0.67 -45.82
CA LYS A 99 6.83 1.74 -46.49
C LYS A 99 7.76 1.21 -47.58
N GLU A 100 8.47 0.12 -47.31
CA GLU A 100 9.34 -0.53 -48.28
C GLU A 100 8.55 -1.04 -49.47
N TYR A 101 7.41 -1.67 -49.24
CA TYR A 101 6.53 -2.15 -50.31
C TYR A 101 6.05 -1.01 -51.17
N ILE A 102 5.64 0.10 -50.59
CA ILE A 102 5.19 1.29 -51.31
C ILE A 102 6.33 1.83 -52.20
N LYS A 103 7.56 1.87 -51.68
CA LYS A 103 8.74 2.35 -52.43
C LYS A 103 9.07 1.49 -53.63
N SER A 104 8.67 0.21 -53.63
CA SER A 104 8.94 -0.70 -54.75
C SER A 104 8.04 -0.44 -55.96
N PHE A 105 7.07 0.41 -55.79
CA PHE A 105 6.21 0.88 -56.89
C PHE A 105 6.56 2.29 -57.28
#